data_b21ae8203a2bb52107465ffb42ccf196
#
_entry.id   b21ae8203a2bb52107465ffb42ccf196
#
_cell.length_a   1.000
_cell.length_b   1.000
_cell.length_c   1.000
_cell.angle_alpha   90.00
_cell.angle_beta   90.00
_cell.angle_gamma   90.00
#
_symmetry.space_group_name_H-M   'P 1'
#
loop_
_entity.id
_entity.type
_entity.pdbx_description
1 polymer ?
#
loop_
_entity_poly.entity_id
_entity_poly.type
_entity_poly.pdbx_seq_one_letter_code
_entity_poly.pdbx_strand_id
1 'polypeptide(L)'
;MELREFLKRFNASASDIAALSGEEAIKAVEKDGYALGYVKEQTPEICIKALEENGYALQYVKEQTHEICMAAVEENGYALQFVKEQTPDICIKAVEKNGYALRFVKESAFDVVNTN
;
A
#
# COMPACT_ATOMS: atom_id res chain seq x y z
N MET A 1 -2.11 -12.13 8.03
CA MET A 1 -0.99 -12.79 8.73
C MET A 1 -0.18 -11.76 9.51
N GLU A 2 0.11 -12.04 10.75
CA GLU A 2 0.93 -11.13 11.54
C GLU A 2 2.40 -11.30 11.21
N LEU A 3 3.18 -10.23 11.42
CA LEU A 3 4.60 -10.24 11.15
C LEU A 3 5.31 -11.41 11.83
N ARG A 4 4.98 -11.67 13.10
CA ARG A 4 5.61 -12.76 13.86
C ARG A 4 5.47 -14.10 13.15
N GLU A 5 4.29 -14.38 12.63
CA GLU A 5 4.02 -15.61 11.90
C GLU A 5 4.77 -15.66 10.59
N PHE A 6 4.83 -14.51 9.90
CA PHE A 6 5.58 -14.40 8.65
C PHE A 6 7.06 -14.71 8.88
N LEU A 7 7.66 -14.08 9.90
CA LEU A 7 9.08 -14.28 10.21
C LEU A 7 9.37 -15.74 10.57
N LYS A 8 8.49 -16.36 11.35
CA LYS A 8 8.62 -17.77 11.70
C LYS A 8 8.63 -18.65 10.46
N ARG A 9 7.71 -18.39 9.54
CA ARG A 9 7.56 -19.21 8.34
C ARG A 9 8.84 -19.24 7.51
N PHE A 10 9.57 -18.13 7.47
CA PHE A 10 10.78 -18.00 6.67
C PHE A 10 12.05 -18.13 7.50
N ASN A 11 11.91 -18.43 8.78
CA ASN A 11 13.06 -18.51 9.69
C ASN A 11 13.91 -17.25 9.57
N ALA A 12 13.26 -16.10 9.55
CA ALA A 12 13.88 -14.80 9.31
C ALA A 12 13.59 -13.83 10.44
N SER A 13 14.41 -12.80 10.53
CA SER A 13 14.19 -11.69 11.45
C SER A 13 13.79 -10.45 10.63
N ALA A 14 13.32 -9.41 11.32
CA ALA A 14 12.98 -8.15 10.66
C ALA A 14 14.21 -7.55 9.96
N SER A 15 15.40 -7.69 10.57
CA SER A 15 16.62 -7.17 9.97
C SER A 15 17.01 -7.94 8.72
N ASP A 16 16.69 -9.24 8.64
CA ASP A 16 16.95 -10.04 7.44
C ASP A 16 16.11 -9.52 6.27
N ILE A 17 14.87 -9.21 6.52
CA ILE A 17 13.98 -8.68 5.48
C ILE A 17 14.44 -7.29 5.03
N ALA A 18 14.86 -6.45 5.98
CA ALA A 18 15.34 -5.11 5.67
C ALA A 18 16.60 -5.14 4.79
N ALA A 19 17.36 -6.22 4.87
CA ALA A 19 18.60 -6.37 4.10
C ALA A 19 18.39 -7.04 2.73
N LEU A 20 17.15 -7.45 2.40
CA LEU A 20 16.90 -8.13 1.14
C LEU A 20 17.15 -7.22 -0.07
N SER A 21 17.74 -7.79 -1.11
CA SER A 21 17.91 -7.11 -2.39
C SER A 21 16.58 -7.05 -3.12
N GLY A 22 16.52 -6.30 -4.22
CA GLY A 22 15.28 -6.08 -4.96
C GLY A 22 14.50 -7.34 -5.28
N GLU A 23 15.15 -8.35 -5.87
CA GLU A 23 14.46 -9.58 -6.26
C GLU A 23 13.99 -10.39 -5.06
N GLU A 24 14.81 -10.46 -4.02
CA GLU A 24 14.45 -11.16 -2.80
C GLU A 24 13.32 -10.46 -2.06
N ALA A 25 13.34 -9.12 -2.06
CA ALA A 25 12.27 -8.33 -1.47
C ALA A 25 10.96 -8.55 -2.21
N ILE A 26 11.00 -8.65 -3.55
CA ILE A 26 9.82 -8.93 -4.35
C ILE A 26 9.22 -10.27 -3.95
N LYS A 27 10.06 -11.30 -3.82
CA LYS A 27 9.58 -12.63 -3.41
C LYS A 27 8.95 -12.59 -2.02
N ALA A 28 9.53 -11.83 -1.10
CA ALA A 28 8.99 -11.73 0.25
C ALA A 28 7.62 -11.08 0.25
N VAL A 29 7.45 -9.96 -0.46
CA VAL A 29 6.16 -9.25 -0.49
C VAL A 29 5.12 -10.02 -1.30
N GLU A 30 5.53 -10.82 -2.28
CA GLU A 30 4.59 -11.69 -3.01
C GLU A 30 3.98 -12.75 -2.10
N LYS A 31 4.69 -13.16 -1.08
CA LYS A 31 4.18 -14.13 -0.11
C LYS A 31 3.32 -13.45 0.96
N ASP A 32 3.70 -12.23 1.36
CA ASP A 32 2.94 -11.46 2.32
C ASP A 32 3.22 -9.97 2.09
N GLY A 33 2.22 -9.26 1.59
CA GLY A 33 2.37 -7.83 1.30
C GLY A 33 2.83 -7.01 2.50
N TYR A 34 2.51 -7.44 3.72
CA TYR A 34 2.93 -6.73 4.92
C TYR A 34 4.44 -6.76 5.14
N ALA A 35 5.17 -7.66 4.45
CA ALA A 35 6.63 -7.67 4.50
C ALA A 35 7.21 -6.33 4.03
N LEU A 36 6.44 -5.57 3.26
CA LEU A 36 6.88 -4.26 2.77
C LEU A 36 7.34 -3.34 3.90
N GLY A 37 6.72 -3.45 5.08
CA GLY A 37 7.09 -2.63 6.23
C GLY A 37 8.54 -2.79 6.68
N TYR A 38 9.19 -3.85 6.25
CA TYR A 38 10.56 -4.19 6.66
C TYR A 38 11.57 -4.04 5.52
N VAL A 39 11.10 -3.65 4.32
CA VAL A 39 11.97 -3.41 3.18
C VAL A 39 12.45 -1.96 3.25
N LYS A 40 13.76 -1.77 3.38
CA LYS A 40 14.33 -0.42 3.46
C LYS A 40 14.31 0.31 2.14
N GLU A 41 14.72 -0.36 1.08
CA GLU A 41 14.77 0.24 -0.25
C GLU A 41 13.57 -0.21 -1.06
N GLN A 42 12.51 0.55 -0.88
CA GLN A 42 11.27 0.29 -1.57
C GLN A 42 11.31 0.90 -2.97
N THR A 43 11.32 0.04 -3.98
CA THR A 43 11.16 0.51 -5.36
C THR A 43 9.68 0.50 -5.72
N PRO A 44 9.27 1.24 -6.75
CA PRO A 44 7.87 1.18 -7.19
C PRO A 44 7.40 -0.25 -7.49
N GLU A 45 8.28 -1.07 -8.09
CA GLU A 45 7.95 -2.46 -8.40
C GLU A 45 7.66 -3.27 -7.14
N ILE A 46 8.51 -3.14 -6.12
CA ILE A 46 8.31 -3.86 -4.85
C ILE A 46 7.00 -3.41 -4.20
N CYS A 47 6.74 -2.10 -4.19
CA CYS A 47 5.52 -1.57 -3.61
C CYS A 47 4.27 -2.10 -4.34
N ILE A 48 4.28 -2.07 -5.66
CA ILE A 48 3.13 -2.55 -6.45
C ILE A 48 2.89 -4.03 -6.22
N LYS A 49 3.95 -4.83 -6.17
CA LYS A 49 3.82 -6.26 -5.88
C LYS A 49 3.20 -6.51 -4.51
N ALA A 50 3.63 -5.75 -3.51
CA ALA A 50 3.07 -5.87 -2.17
C ALA A 50 1.57 -5.52 -2.17
N LEU A 51 1.20 -4.46 -2.88
CA LEU A 51 -0.18 -3.99 -2.94
C LEU A 51 -1.08 -4.96 -3.71
N GLU A 52 -0.56 -5.64 -4.72
CA GLU A 52 -1.31 -6.66 -5.45
C GLU A 52 -1.70 -7.81 -4.52
N GLU A 53 -0.83 -8.12 -3.55
CA GLU A 53 -1.13 -9.14 -2.57
C GLU A 53 -2.06 -8.64 -1.47
N ASN A 54 -1.86 -7.37 -1.07
CA ASN A 54 -2.66 -6.80 0.02
C ASN A 54 -2.65 -5.27 -0.07
N GLY A 55 -3.79 -4.70 -0.49
CA GLY A 55 -3.91 -3.25 -0.61
C GLY A 55 -3.62 -2.49 0.69
N TYR A 56 -3.84 -3.13 1.85
CA TYR A 56 -3.53 -2.52 3.13
C TYR A 56 -2.04 -2.28 3.35
N ALA A 57 -1.17 -2.91 2.54
CA ALA A 57 0.27 -2.67 2.63
C ALA A 57 0.62 -1.22 2.29
N LEU A 58 -0.32 -0.46 1.74
CA LEU A 58 -0.11 0.97 1.46
C LEU A 58 0.34 1.73 2.71
N GLN A 59 -0.08 1.30 3.90
CA GLN A 59 0.33 1.94 5.15
C GLN A 59 1.84 1.92 5.36
N TYR A 60 2.54 1.01 4.68
CA TYR A 60 4.00 0.86 4.81
C TYR A 60 4.78 1.46 3.64
N VAL A 61 4.08 2.00 2.63
CA VAL A 61 4.76 2.65 1.50
C VAL A 61 5.31 3.99 1.96
N LYS A 62 6.62 4.18 1.77
CA LYS A 62 7.30 5.41 2.20
C LYS A 62 7.04 6.58 1.28
N GLU A 63 7.06 6.34 -0.03
CA GLU A 63 6.78 7.36 -1.03
C GLU A 63 5.58 6.97 -1.85
N GLN A 64 4.45 7.55 -1.51
CA GLN A 64 3.20 7.28 -2.22
C GLN A 64 3.11 8.12 -3.49
N THR A 65 3.15 7.46 -4.64
CA THR A 65 2.86 8.12 -5.90
C THR A 65 1.40 7.90 -6.24
N HIS A 66 0.90 8.66 -7.21
CA HIS A 66 -0.48 8.50 -7.69
C HIS A 66 -0.72 7.06 -8.15
N GLU A 67 0.22 6.52 -8.93
CA GLU A 67 0.11 5.15 -9.45
C GLU A 67 0.04 4.11 -8.32
N ILE A 68 0.88 4.27 -7.30
CA ILE A 68 0.90 3.36 -6.16
C ILE A 68 -0.42 3.42 -5.40
N CYS A 69 -0.93 4.63 -5.17
CA CYS A 69 -2.21 4.79 -4.47
C CYS A 69 -3.36 4.18 -5.27
N MET A 70 -3.37 4.38 -6.60
CA MET A 70 -4.39 3.80 -7.45
C MET A 70 -4.35 2.28 -7.40
N ALA A 71 -3.14 1.70 -7.46
CA ALA A 71 -2.98 0.24 -7.36
C ALA A 71 -3.54 -0.29 -6.04
N ALA A 72 -3.27 0.41 -4.95
CA ALA A 72 -3.75 -0.01 -3.63
C ALA A 72 -5.27 -0.02 -3.53
N VAL A 73 -5.92 1.07 -3.96
CA VAL A 73 -7.37 1.17 -3.85
C VAL A 73 -8.08 0.27 -4.85
N GLU A 74 -7.44 -0.08 -5.97
CA GLU A 74 -7.99 -1.06 -6.90
C GLU A 74 -8.04 -2.44 -6.27
N GLU A 75 -7.04 -2.79 -5.48
CA GLU A 75 -7.04 -4.08 -4.79
C GLU A 75 -8.01 -4.08 -3.62
N ASN A 76 -8.08 -2.95 -2.90
CA ASN A 76 -8.95 -2.84 -1.75
C ASN A 76 -9.33 -1.38 -1.53
N GLY A 77 -10.60 -1.05 -1.75
CA GLY A 77 -11.08 0.33 -1.57
C GLY A 77 -10.78 0.88 -0.18
N TYR A 78 -10.75 0.03 0.84
CA TYR A 78 -10.42 0.48 2.20
C TYR A 78 -9.00 1.02 2.33
N ALA A 79 -8.11 0.73 1.36
CA ALA A 79 -6.77 1.29 1.38
C ALA A 79 -6.78 2.81 1.32
N LEU A 80 -7.90 3.40 0.93
CA LEU A 80 -8.05 4.85 0.89
C LEU A 80 -7.69 5.50 2.23
N GLN A 81 -7.94 4.81 3.34
CA GLN A 81 -7.63 5.33 4.67
C GLN A 81 -6.13 5.62 4.85
N PHE A 82 -5.28 4.97 4.04
CA PHE A 82 -3.83 5.13 4.13
C PHE A 82 -3.25 6.06 3.07
N VAL A 83 -4.09 6.59 2.17
CA VAL A 83 -3.65 7.54 1.15
C VAL A 83 -3.41 8.89 1.81
N LYS A 84 -2.17 9.38 1.73
CA LYS A 84 -1.79 10.65 2.38
C LYS A 84 -2.32 11.86 1.64
N GLU A 85 -2.22 11.84 0.31
CA GLU A 85 -2.72 12.94 -0.52
C GLU A 85 -3.78 12.39 -1.46
N GLN A 86 -5.02 12.51 -1.04
CA GLN A 86 -6.14 12.04 -1.82
C GLN A 86 -6.46 12.98 -2.97
N THR A 87 -6.75 12.41 -4.13
CA THR A 87 -7.25 13.15 -5.28
C THR A 87 -8.64 12.61 -5.61
N PRO A 88 -9.45 13.38 -6.38
CA PRO A 88 -10.80 12.91 -6.72
C PRO A 88 -10.81 11.54 -7.41
N ASP A 89 -9.89 11.29 -8.33
CA ASP A 89 -9.88 10.03 -9.06
C ASP A 89 -9.51 8.83 -8.17
N ILE A 90 -8.60 9.02 -7.20
CA ILE A 90 -8.28 7.97 -6.22
C ILE A 90 -9.51 7.68 -5.38
N CYS A 91 -10.21 8.72 -4.90
CA CYS A 91 -11.41 8.56 -4.10
C CYS A 91 -12.51 7.83 -4.87
N ILE A 92 -12.72 8.22 -6.13
CA ILE A 92 -13.73 7.60 -6.97
C ILE A 92 -13.42 6.12 -7.16
N LYS A 93 -12.17 5.79 -7.47
CA LYS A 93 -11.77 4.40 -7.66
C LYS A 93 -11.99 3.58 -6.38
N ALA A 94 -11.62 4.14 -5.24
CA ALA A 94 -11.79 3.46 -3.95
C ALA A 94 -13.26 3.14 -3.67
N VAL A 95 -14.14 4.12 -3.89
CA VAL A 95 -15.57 3.96 -3.64
C VAL A 95 -16.21 3.01 -4.65
N GLU A 96 -15.73 3.02 -5.89
CA GLU A 96 -16.19 2.06 -6.91
C GLU A 96 -15.86 0.63 -6.51
N LYS A 97 -14.70 0.43 -5.89
CA LYS A 97 -14.30 -0.91 -5.44
C LYS A 97 -15.02 -1.34 -4.17
N ASN A 98 -15.27 -0.37 -3.28
CA ASN A 98 -15.99 -0.66 -2.05
C ASN A 98 -16.69 0.62 -1.58
N GLY A 99 -18.01 0.62 -1.65
CA GLY A 99 -18.80 1.80 -1.27
C GLY A 99 -18.53 2.30 0.14
N TYR A 100 -18.15 1.41 1.04
CA TYR A 100 -17.85 1.82 2.42
C TYR A 100 -16.57 2.68 2.51
N ALA A 101 -15.76 2.71 1.45
CA ALA A 101 -14.58 3.58 1.42
C ALA A 101 -14.96 5.06 1.48
N LEU A 102 -16.23 5.38 1.19
CA LEU A 102 -16.71 6.75 1.27
C LEU A 102 -16.40 7.40 2.61
N ARG A 103 -16.40 6.62 3.69
CA ARG A 103 -16.10 7.14 5.04
C ARG A 103 -14.67 7.68 5.17
N PHE A 104 -13.78 7.29 4.27
CA PHE A 104 -12.37 7.72 4.31
C PHE A 104 -12.05 8.85 3.35
N VAL A 105 -13.04 9.31 2.57
CA VAL A 105 -12.85 10.43 1.66
C VAL A 105 -12.69 11.71 2.47
N LYS A 106 -11.65 12.47 2.15
CA LYS A 106 -11.37 13.75 2.79
C LYS A 106 -11.86 14.89 1.90
N GLU A 107 -12.44 15.90 2.51
CA GLU A 107 -12.89 17.08 1.76
C GLU A 107 -11.75 17.71 0.99
N SER A 108 -10.55 17.72 1.57
CA SER A 108 -9.38 18.31 0.93
C SER A 108 -9.08 17.74 -0.45
N ALA A 109 -9.53 16.49 -0.73
CA ALA A 109 -9.35 15.89 -2.04
C ALA A 109 -10.07 16.67 -3.13
N PHE A 110 -11.07 17.46 -2.77
CA PHE A 110 -11.92 18.20 -3.72
C PHE A 110 -11.79 19.72 -3.58
N ASP A 111 -11.02 20.20 -2.64
CA ASP A 111 -10.89 21.64 -2.35
C ASP A 111 -10.37 22.45 -3.53
N VAL A 112 -9.49 21.86 -4.33
CA VAL A 112 -8.91 22.51 -5.50
C VAL A 112 -9.99 22.99 -6.48
N VAL A 113 -11.11 22.28 -6.54
CA VAL A 113 -12.21 22.58 -7.45
C VAL A 113 -12.90 23.89 -7.08
N ASN A 114 -12.79 24.30 -5.83
CA ASN A 114 -13.50 25.47 -5.30
C ASN A 114 -12.67 26.72 -5.18
N THR A 115 -11.46 26.73 -5.69
CA THR A 115 -10.54 27.86 -5.56
C THR A 115 -10.57 28.75 -6.78
N ASN A 116 -11.69 29.26 -7.11
CA ASN A 116 -11.83 30.16 -8.27
C ASN A 116 -11.78 31.61 -7.84
#